data_ba8011985465b2dd9d2bb9e40577af40
#
_entry.id   ba8011985465b2dd9d2bb9e40577af40
#
_cell.length_a   1.000
_cell.length_b   1.000
_cell.length_c   1.000
_cell.angle_alpha   90.00
_cell.angle_beta   90.00
_cell.angle_gamma   90.00
#
_symmetry.space_group_name_H-M   'P 1'
#
loop_
_entity.id
_entity.type
_entity.pdbx_description
1 polymer ?
#
loop_
_entity_poly.entity_id
_entity_poly.type
_entity_poly.pdbx_seq_one_letter_code
_entity_poly.pdbx_strand_id
1 'polypeptide(L)'
;SYNTIRRFFGVSTNVKPNNNTLNILARFIGFKNYIHFTQTYSFREKKNIAEIIYKAIYNQDNEEIISLIKRIKKTPEDFVSFIILLVRELIYNKKYHILNNIFNLKEMEFNSFSYSEVLLIGNSTGLLLRKNPMDNYILLKNRNFLQCVYSSFVDYSNINGFYGEWAKFVVRNKVNKEIIIFSDAILQLRKFLNQKKIQNDYEELAYSNKLHPILCSRLLSLSFLNSPGQKTDETLSKYIKSHSKKKQIYVDYFYELFITAIYSKNIHLMKSLINIMNVSRISTFTYQKDHLNMYYFMCLFYYQSIKNKVEIKKYLKLININFFKSCYEDFINLLFQVFWYHQAKNKTTKESHRNKYLELAEKLNYPYFDEKFLLEYISTKK
;
A
#
# COMPACT_ATOMS: atom_id res chain seq x y z
N SER A 1 -6.06 17.82 -46.51
CA SER A 1 -5.95 17.06 -47.79
C SER A 1 -6.64 15.72 -47.62
N TYR A 2 -7.07 15.12 -48.72
CA TYR A 2 -7.74 13.81 -48.79
C TYR A 2 -6.90 12.73 -48.09
N ASN A 3 -5.59 12.75 -48.23
CA ASN A 3 -4.68 11.81 -47.59
C ASN A 3 -4.61 11.98 -46.04
N THR A 4 -4.81 13.20 -45.53
CA THR A 4 -4.85 13.45 -44.05
C THR A 4 -6.10 12.79 -43.44
N ILE A 5 -7.24 12.85 -44.13
CA ILE A 5 -8.50 12.23 -43.69
C ILE A 5 -8.40 10.70 -43.73
N ARG A 6 -7.82 10.13 -44.80
CA ARG A 6 -7.59 8.67 -44.91
C ARG A 6 -6.66 8.13 -43.77
N ARG A 7 -5.63 8.88 -43.42
CA ARG A 7 -4.73 8.55 -42.32
C ARG A 7 -5.46 8.63 -40.97
N PHE A 8 -6.30 9.65 -40.80
CA PHE A 8 -7.06 9.80 -39.54
C PHE A 8 -8.03 8.63 -39.30
N PHE A 9 -8.73 8.18 -40.33
CA PHE A 9 -9.65 7.04 -40.24
C PHE A 9 -8.99 5.66 -40.38
N GLY A 10 -7.65 5.58 -40.27
CA GLY A 10 -6.93 4.29 -40.31
C GLY A 10 -6.95 3.57 -41.67
N VAL A 11 -7.40 4.25 -42.73
CA VAL A 11 -7.43 3.69 -44.09
C VAL A 11 -6.03 3.61 -44.71
N SER A 12 -5.05 4.35 -44.17
CA SER A 12 -3.64 4.19 -44.49
C SER A 12 -2.87 3.96 -43.19
N THR A 13 -2.19 2.82 -43.12
CA THR A 13 -1.52 2.31 -41.92
C THR A 13 -0.31 3.17 -41.50
N ASN A 14 -0.12 3.28 -40.17
CA ASN A 14 1.10 3.71 -39.45
C ASN A 14 1.43 5.19 -39.30
N VAL A 15 0.52 6.12 -39.50
CA VAL A 15 0.81 7.53 -39.17
C VAL A 15 -0.24 8.08 -38.21
N LYS A 16 0.16 8.34 -36.96
CA LYS A 16 -0.68 9.09 -36.01
C LYS A 16 -0.89 10.52 -36.50
N PRO A 17 -2.12 11.08 -36.47
CA PRO A 17 -2.37 12.47 -36.81
C PRO A 17 -1.57 13.38 -35.87
N ASN A 18 -0.99 14.45 -36.41
CA ASN A 18 -0.29 15.45 -35.61
C ASN A 18 -1.29 16.34 -34.85
N ASN A 19 -0.81 17.06 -33.85
CA ASN A 19 -1.64 17.92 -33.00
C ASN A 19 -2.38 19.02 -33.78
N ASN A 20 -1.80 19.54 -34.87
CA ASN A 20 -2.46 20.55 -35.72
C ASN A 20 -3.68 19.94 -36.43
N THR A 21 -3.56 18.73 -36.96
CA THR A 21 -4.69 18.02 -37.58
C THR A 21 -5.80 17.74 -36.58
N LEU A 22 -5.45 17.28 -35.37
CA LEU A 22 -6.39 17.05 -34.28
C LEU A 22 -7.10 18.34 -33.86
N ASN A 23 -6.38 19.46 -33.77
CA ASN A 23 -6.96 20.75 -33.45
C ASN A 23 -7.92 21.26 -34.53
N ILE A 24 -7.60 21.08 -35.82
CA ILE A 24 -8.49 21.46 -36.96
C ILE A 24 -9.77 20.64 -36.87
N LEU A 25 -9.66 19.32 -36.67
CA LEU A 25 -10.83 18.44 -36.57
C LEU A 25 -11.69 18.77 -35.36
N ALA A 26 -11.08 19.04 -34.20
CA ALA A 26 -11.80 19.46 -33.00
C ALA A 26 -12.58 20.76 -33.22
N ARG A 27 -11.98 21.75 -33.92
CA ARG A 27 -12.68 22.99 -34.29
C ARG A 27 -13.82 22.76 -35.27
N PHE A 28 -13.66 21.87 -36.23
CA PHE A 28 -14.70 21.51 -37.19
C PHE A 28 -15.94 20.94 -36.51
N ILE A 29 -15.79 20.19 -35.41
CA ILE A 29 -16.90 19.64 -34.63
C ILE A 29 -17.32 20.55 -33.46
N GLY A 30 -16.89 21.83 -33.45
CA GLY A 30 -17.35 22.87 -32.51
C GLY A 30 -16.59 23.03 -31.22
N PHE A 31 -15.40 22.43 -31.09
CA PHE A 31 -14.52 22.63 -29.89
C PHE A 31 -13.42 23.65 -30.16
N LYS A 32 -12.93 24.32 -29.11
CA LYS A 32 -11.85 25.31 -29.23
C LYS A 32 -10.55 24.70 -29.78
N ASN A 33 -10.21 23.50 -29.34
CA ASN A 33 -9.04 22.71 -29.75
C ASN A 33 -9.21 21.25 -29.33
N TYR A 34 -8.25 20.40 -29.65
CA TYR A 34 -8.29 18.95 -29.32
C TYR A 34 -8.26 18.68 -27.82
N ILE A 35 -7.54 19.49 -27.04
CA ILE A 35 -7.52 19.38 -25.57
C ILE A 35 -8.92 19.65 -25.00
N HIS A 36 -9.58 20.71 -25.47
CA HIS A 36 -10.96 21.04 -25.06
C HIS A 36 -11.96 19.94 -25.48
N PHE A 37 -11.79 19.35 -26.66
CA PHE A 37 -12.57 18.19 -27.10
C PHE A 37 -12.39 17.00 -26.15
N THR A 38 -11.15 16.58 -25.89
CA THR A 38 -10.87 15.41 -25.02
C THR A 38 -11.34 15.64 -23.60
N GLN A 39 -11.14 16.84 -23.05
CA GLN A 39 -11.61 17.18 -21.70
C GLN A 39 -13.16 17.18 -21.64
N THR A 40 -13.84 17.77 -22.62
CA THR A 40 -15.31 17.85 -22.65
C THR A 40 -15.91 16.46 -22.87
N TYR A 41 -15.31 15.65 -23.75
CA TYR A 41 -15.79 14.30 -24.04
C TYR A 41 -15.59 13.36 -22.86
N SER A 42 -14.40 13.36 -22.27
CA SER A 42 -14.12 12.58 -21.05
C SER A 42 -15.00 13.01 -19.87
N PHE A 43 -15.31 14.29 -19.76
CA PHE A 43 -16.20 14.81 -18.71
C PHE A 43 -17.66 14.37 -18.92
N ARG A 44 -18.16 14.38 -20.18
CA ARG A 44 -19.52 13.91 -20.49
C ARG A 44 -19.68 12.42 -20.26
N GLU A 45 -18.73 11.59 -20.67
CA GLU A 45 -18.76 10.14 -20.41
C GLU A 45 -18.71 9.83 -18.92
N LYS A 46 -17.79 10.50 -18.17
CA LYS A 46 -17.71 10.34 -16.71
C LYS A 46 -18.97 10.79 -15.99
N LYS A 47 -19.61 11.86 -16.46
CA LYS A 47 -20.89 12.33 -15.91
C LYS A 47 -21.99 11.31 -16.15
N ASN A 48 -22.04 10.71 -17.33
CA ASN A 48 -23.01 9.66 -17.66
C ASN A 48 -22.81 8.40 -16.80
N ILE A 49 -21.56 7.96 -16.60
CA ILE A 49 -21.25 6.82 -15.73
C ILE A 49 -21.67 7.09 -14.29
N ALA A 50 -21.36 8.27 -13.75
CA ALA A 50 -21.77 8.63 -12.39
C ALA A 50 -23.31 8.66 -12.25
N GLU A 51 -24.02 9.22 -13.22
CA GLU A 51 -25.47 9.26 -13.23
C GLU A 51 -26.09 7.85 -13.28
N ILE A 52 -25.55 6.95 -14.09
CA ILE A 52 -25.97 5.55 -14.16
C ILE A 52 -25.74 4.84 -12.83
N ILE A 53 -24.56 5.05 -12.21
CA ILE A 53 -24.25 4.49 -10.89
C ILE A 53 -25.28 4.98 -9.85
N TYR A 54 -25.55 6.28 -9.79
CA TYR A 54 -26.52 6.83 -8.82
C TYR A 54 -27.92 6.27 -9.03
N LYS A 55 -28.40 6.19 -10.29
CA LYS A 55 -29.71 5.61 -10.60
C LYS A 55 -29.80 4.15 -10.17
N ALA A 56 -28.78 3.34 -10.52
CA ALA A 56 -28.77 1.92 -10.17
C ALA A 56 -28.70 1.70 -8.64
N ILE A 57 -27.93 2.50 -7.91
CA ILE A 57 -27.87 2.44 -6.43
C ILE A 57 -29.18 2.91 -5.80
N TYR A 58 -29.78 3.98 -6.32
CA TYR A 58 -31.07 4.50 -5.84
C TYR A 58 -32.20 3.50 -6.05
N ASN A 59 -32.28 2.91 -7.23
CA ASN A 59 -33.28 1.89 -7.56
C ASN A 59 -32.98 0.52 -6.92
N GLN A 60 -31.82 0.36 -6.29
CA GLN A 60 -31.32 -0.91 -5.76
C GLN A 60 -31.28 -2.05 -6.78
N ASP A 61 -31.07 -1.69 -8.05
CA ASP A 61 -31.03 -2.62 -9.18
C ASP A 61 -29.64 -3.27 -9.28
N ASN A 62 -29.52 -4.44 -8.66
CA ASN A 62 -28.29 -5.23 -8.72
C ASN A 62 -27.95 -5.75 -10.14
N GLU A 63 -28.97 -6.04 -10.95
CA GLU A 63 -28.74 -6.58 -12.30
C GLU A 63 -28.21 -5.50 -13.22
N GLU A 64 -28.72 -4.28 -13.11
CA GLU A 64 -28.21 -3.12 -13.87
C GLU A 64 -26.74 -2.84 -13.50
N ILE A 65 -26.39 -2.86 -12.21
CA ILE A 65 -24.99 -2.68 -11.73
C ILE A 65 -24.09 -3.77 -12.30
N ILE A 66 -24.49 -5.04 -12.24
CA ILE A 66 -23.72 -6.18 -12.76
C ILE A 66 -23.54 -6.07 -14.27
N SER A 67 -24.61 -5.73 -14.99
CA SER A 67 -24.58 -5.52 -16.45
C SER A 67 -23.60 -4.39 -16.83
N LEU A 68 -23.62 -3.30 -16.06
CA LEU A 68 -22.71 -2.17 -16.23
C LEU A 68 -21.25 -2.56 -16.02
N ILE A 69 -20.93 -3.33 -14.95
CA ILE A 69 -19.59 -3.84 -14.67
C ILE A 69 -19.09 -4.67 -15.86
N LYS A 70 -19.88 -5.63 -16.34
CA LYS A 70 -19.52 -6.49 -17.47
C LYS A 70 -19.30 -5.71 -18.77
N ARG A 71 -20.09 -4.64 -18.99
CA ARG A 71 -19.95 -3.77 -20.15
C ARG A 71 -18.65 -2.96 -20.09
N ILE A 72 -18.36 -2.32 -18.94
CA ILE A 72 -17.18 -1.46 -18.77
C ILE A 72 -15.89 -2.28 -18.73
N LYS A 73 -15.93 -3.54 -18.26
CA LYS A 73 -14.75 -4.43 -18.30
C LYS A 73 -14.20 -4.63 -19.72
N LYS A 74 -15.01 -4.43 -20.75
CA LYS A 74 -14.57 -4.47 -22.16
C LYS A 74 -13.71 -3.27 -22.57
N THR A 75 -13.70 -2.19 -21.76
CA THR A 75 -12.86 -0.99 -21.92
C THR A 75 -11.90 -0.89 -20.73
N PRO A 76 -10.76 -1.59 -20.74
CA PRO A 76 -9.92 -1.78 -19.56
C PRO A 76 -9.39 -0.48 -18.94
N GLU A 77 -9.15 0.57 -19.76
CA GLU A 77 -8.56 1.83 -19.31
C GLU A 77 -9.40 2.56 -18.24
N ASP A 78 -10.73 2.42 -18.29
CA ASP A 78 -11.66 3.09 -17.36
C ASP A 78 -12.18 2.17 -16.26
N PHE A 79 -11.96 0.85 -16.36
CA PHE A 79 -12.58 -0.13 -15.48
C PHE A 79 -12.22 0.06 -14.01
N VAL A 80 -10.94 0.26 -13.69
CA VAL A 80 -10.48 0.44 -12.30
C VAL A 80 -11.04 1.73 -11.70
N SER A 81 -11.02 2.82 -12.46
CA SER A 81 -11.59 4.10 -12.03
C SER A 81 -13.09 3.99 -11.77
N PHE A 82 -13.80 3.27 -12.63
CA PHE A 82 -15.23 2.97 -12.47
C PHE A 82 -15.49 2.15 -11.20
N ILE A 83 -14.74 1.07 -10.98
CA ILE A 83 -14.88 0.23 -9.76
C ILE A 83 -14.64 1.05 -8.50
N ILE A 84 -13.62 1.91 -8.47
CA ILE A 84 -13.34 2.76 -7.31
C ILE A 84 -14.51 3.72 -7.03
N LEU A 85 -15.09 4.33 -8.07
CA LEU A 85 -16.26 5.19 -7.93
C LEU A 85 -17.47 4.42 -7.40
N LEU A 86 -17.76 3.27 -7.97
CA LEU A 86 -18.88 2.42 -7.57
C LEU A 86 -18.74 1.94 -6.12
N VAL A 87 -17.56 1.45 -5.75
CA VAL A 87 -17.24 1.02 -4.39
C VAL A 87 -17.41 2.18 -3.40
N ARG A 88 -16.93 3.37 -3.76
CA ARG A 88 -17.09 4.58 -2.94
C ARG A 88 -18.55 4.88 -2.65
N GLU A 89 -19.38 4.92 -3.69
CA GLU A 89 -20.81 5.23 -3.55
C GLU A 89 -21.53 4.16 -2.72
N LEU A 90 -21.20 2.88 -2.92
CA LEU A 90 -21.80 1.79 -2.14
C LEU A 90 -21.39 1.83 -0.66
N ILE A 91 -20.15 2.19 -0.34
CA ILE A 91 -19.67 2.33 1.04
C ILE A 91 -20.38 3.52 1.72
N TYR A 92 -20.43 4.68 1.07
CA TYR A 92 -21.12 5.85 1.64
C TYR A 92 -22.61 5.61 1.89
N ASN A 93 -23.26 4.83 1.02
CA ASN A 93 -24.65 4.46 1.17
C ASN A 93 -24.85 3.19 2.02
N LYS A 94 -23.80 2.65 2.66
CA LYS A 94 -23.81 1.43 3.49
C LYS A 94 -24.41 0.19 2.80
N LYS A 95 -24.30 0.12 1.46
CA LYS A 95 -24.85 -0.97 0.64
C LYS A 95 -23.86 -2.15 0.56
N TYR A 96 -23.41 -2.67 1.70
CA TYR A 96 -22.38 -3.71 1.79
C TYR A 96 -22.80 -5.05 1.18
N HIS A 97 -24.10 -5.37 1.15
CA HIS A 97 -24.60 -6.57 0.47
C HIS A 97 -24.43 -6.50 -1.05
N ILE A 98 -24.69 -5.33 -1.67
CA ILE A 98 -24.45 -5.12 -3.10
C ILE A 98 -22.96 -5.19 -3.38
N LEU A 99 -22.14 -4.55 -2.55
CA LEU A 99 -20.69 -4.57 -2.67
C LEU A 99 -20.15 -6.02 -2.57
N ASN A 100 -20.70 -6.84 -1.67
CA ASN A 100 -20.36 -8.26 -1.58
C ASN A 100 -20.72 -9.02 -2.87
N ASN A 101 -21.88 -8.76 -3.46
CA ASN A 101 -22.28 -9.38 -4.73
C ASN A 101 -21.32 -8.97 -5.87
N ILE A 102 -20.87 -7.72 -5.90
CA ILE A 102 -19.89 -7.24 -6.88
C ILE A 102 -18.55 -7.99 -6.71
N PHE A 103 -18.04 -8.12 -5.49
CA PHE A 103 -16.80 -8.87 -5.26
C PHE A 103 -16.93 -10.37 -5.53
N ASN A 104 -18.13 -10.94 -5.66
CA ASN A 104 -18.34 -12.32 -6.10
C ASN A 104 -18.26 -12.49 -7.63
N LEU A 105 -18.20 -11.40 -8.40
CA LEU A 105 -18.10 -11.47 -9.85
C LEU A 105 -16.72 -11.94 -10.31
N LYS A 106 -16.67 -12.66 -11.43
CA LYS A 106 -15.41 -13.09 -12.06
C LYS A 106 -14.53 -11.90 -12.46
N GLU A 107 -15.15 -10.79 -12.85
CA GLU A 107 -14.49 -9.53 -13.20
C GLU A 107 -13.70 -8.92 -12.02
N MET A 108 -14.04 -9.31 -10.79
CA MET A 108 -13.40 -8.85 -9.55
C MET A 108 -12.40 -9.87 -8.96
N GLU A 109 -12.10 -10.96 -9.65
CA GLU A 109 -11.05 -11.88 -9.24
C GLU A 109 -9.68 -11.20 -9.24
N PHE A 110 -8.81 -11.56 -8.29
CA PHE A 110 -7.47 -11.00 -8.18
C PHE A 110 -6.68 -11.05 -9.50
N ASN A 111 -6.77 -12.17 -10.22
CA ASN A 111 -6.08 -12.37 -11.50
C ASN A 111 -6.69 -11.57 -12.67
N SER A 112 -7.82 -10.90 -12.46
CA SER A 112 -8.45 -10.02 -13.45
C SER A 112 -7.81 -8.63 -13.51
N PHE A 113 -6.84 -8.35 -12.63
CA PHE A 113 -6.16 -7.08 -12.46
C PHE A 113 -4.64 -7.24 -12.52
N SER A 114 -3.95 -6.21 -12.96
CA SER A 114 -2.52 -6.05 -12.71
C SER A 114 -2.28 -5.76 -11.21
N TYR A 115 -1.09 -6.02 -10.72
CA TYR A 115 -0.77 -5.77 -9.31
C TYR A 115 -0.94 -4.30 -8.90
N SER A 116 -0.57 -3.35 -9.78
CA SER A 116 -0.78 -1.92 -9.54
C SER A 116 -2.26 -1.54 -9.43
N GLU A 117 -3.13 -2.17 -10.21
CA GLU A 117 -4.58 -1.97 -10.13
C GLU A 117 -5.16 -2.52 -8.84
N VAL A 118 -4.70 -3.71 -8.41
CA VAL A 118 -5.07 -4.27 -7.09
C VAL A 118 -4.69 -3.33 -5.96
N LEU A 119 -3.46 -2.79 -5.96
CA LEU A 119 -3.02 -1.83 -4.95
C LEU A 119 -3.87 -0.56 -4.96
N LEU A 120 -4.25 -0.07 -6.15
CA LEU A 120 -5.09 1.12 -6.28
C LEU A 120 -6.51 0.87 -5.75
N ILE A 121 -7.15 -0.25 -6.10
CA ILE A 121 -8.46 -0.65 -5.58
C ILE A 121 -8.38 -0.86 -4.07
N GLY A 122 -7.39 -1.62 -3.59
CA GLY A 122 -7.20 -1.96 -2.20
C GLY A 122 -7.01 -0.73 -1.32
N ASN A 123 -6.07 0.15 -1.68
CA ASN A 123 -5.79 1.37 -0.94
C ASN A 123 -6.98 2.34 -0.95
N SER A 124 -7.62 2.54 -2.10
CA SER A 124 -8.79 3.43 -2.21
C SER A 124 -9.95 2.92 -1.37
N THR A 125 -10.27 1.63 -1.46
CA THR A 125 -11.37 1.00 -0.70
C THR A 125 -11.05 0.96 0.79
N GLY A 126 -9.82 0.59 1.18
CA GLY A 126 -9.39 0.53 2.56
C GLY A 126 -9.45 1.90 3.26
N LEU A 127 -9.02 2.97 2.58
CA LEU A 127 -9.14 4.35 3.09
C LEU A 127 -10.59 4.77 3.31
N LEU A 128 -11.50 4.35 2.44
CA LEU A 128 -12.94 4.62 2.59
C LEU A 128 -13.52 3.87 3.79
N LEU A 129 -13.16 2.59 3.95
CA LEU A 129 -13.61 1.75 5.05
C LEU A 129 -13.01 2.20 6.41
N ARG A 130 -11.80 2.78 6.42
CA ARG A 130 -11.25 3.43 7.62
C ARG A 130 -12.16 4.55 8.13
N LYS A 131 -12.72 5.35 7.22
CA LYS A 131 -13.62 6.48 7.55
C LYS A 131 -15.06 6.05 7.77
N ASN A 132 -15.47 4.94 7.16
CA ASN A 132 -16.82 4.40 7.20
C ASN A 132 -16.74 2.90 7.58
N PRO A 133 -16.49 2.58 8.86
CA PRO A 133 -16.32 1.20 9.29
C PRO A 133 -17.59 0.38 9.03
N MET A 134 -17.40 -0.89 8.70
CA MET A 134 -18.49 -1.82 8.45
C MET A 134 -19.13 -2.25 9.78
N ASP A 135 -20.44 -2.19 9.87
CA ASP A 135 -21.22 -2.69 11.02
C ASP A 135 -21.26 -4.23 11.05
N ASN A 136 -21.13 -4.87 9.89
CA ASN A 136 -21.02 -6.31 9.76
C ASN A 136 -19.80 -6.70 8.91
N TYR A 137 -19.32 -7.91 9.10
CA TYR A 137 -18.10 -8.40 8.43
C TYR A 137 -18.39 -9.26 7.19
N ILE A 138 -19.50 -8.98 6.48
CA ILE A 138 -19.90 -9.77 5.30
C ILE A 138 -18.80 -9.81 4.25
N LEU A 139 -18.12 -8.68 4.00
CA LEU A 139 -17.04 -8.58 3.02
C LEU A 139 -15.81 -9.42 3.41
N LEU A 140 -15.56 -9.62 4.71
CA LEU A 140 -14.44 -10.43 5.20
C LEU A 140 -14.66 -11.95 5.02
N LYS A 141 -15.80 -12.37 4.52
CA LYS A 141 -16.06 -13.75 4.07
C LYS A 141 -15.83 -13.90 2.56
N ASN A 142 -15.71 -12.79 1.84
CA ASN A 142 -15.56 -12.76 0.40
C ASN A 142 -14.09 -12.91 -0.01
N ARG A 143 -13.77 -13.93 -0.79
CA ARG A 143 -12.41 -14.25 -1.21
C ARG A 143 -11.75 -13.11 -1.99
N ASN A 144 -12.46 -12.54 -2.96
CA ASN A 144 -11.90 -11.49 -3.81
C ASN A 144 -11.67 -10.19 -3.02
N PHE A 145 -12.59 -9.84 -2.11
CA PHE A 145 -12.40 -8.73 -1.18
C PHE A 145 -11.15 -8.94 -0.30
N LEU A 146 -10.98 -10.14 0.25
CA LEU A 146 -9.81 -10.46 1.06
C LEU A 146 -8.51 -10.33 0.27
N GLN A 147 -8.48 -10.74 -0.98
CA GLN A 147 -7.30 -10.67 -1.84
C GLN A 147 -7.05 -9.25 -2.39
N CYS A 148 -8.09 -8.57 -2.88
CA CYS A 148 -7.94 -7.29 -3.55
C CYS A 148 -7.93 -6.08 -2.60
N VAL A 149 -8.52 -6.19 -1.40
CA VAL A 149 -8.65 -5.08 -0.46
C VAL A 149 -7.94 -5.37 0.85
N TYR A 150 -8.39 -6.37 1.60
CA TYR A 150 -7.90 -6.63 2.95
C TYR A 150 -6.39 -6.89 2.99
N SER A 151 -5.85 -7.76 2.13
CA SER A 151 -4.42 -8.08 2.12
C SER A 151 -3.56 -7.02 1.40
N SER A 152 -4.16 -6.18 0.56
CA SER A 152 -3.46 -5.12 -0.17
C SER A 152 -3.38 -3.80 0.60
N PHE A 153 -4.36 -3.54 1.47
CA PHE A 153 -4.43 -2.36 2.34
C PHE A 153 -4.16 -2.76 3.78
N VAL A 154 -2.90 -2.67 4.23
CA VAL A 154 -2.54 -2.93 5.64
C VAL A 154 -2.56 -1.64 6.42
N ASP A 155 -3.54 -1.45 7.28
CA ASP A 155 -3.65 -0.23 8.07
C ASP A 155 -2.84 -0.30 9.36
N TYR A 156 -1.56 0.04 9.27
CA TYR A 156 -0.65 0.07 10.41
C TYR A 156 -1.06 1.06 11.50
N SER A 157 -1.82 2.09 11.13
CA SER A 157 -2.34 3.06 12.10
C SER A 157 -3.53 2.54 12.90
N ASN A 158 -4.16 1.42 12.47
CA ASN A 158 -5.37 0.88 13.09
C ASN A 158 -5.29 -0.63 13.43
N ILE A 159 -4.09 -1.14 13.70
CA ILE A 159 -3.91 -2.55 14.12
C ILE A 159 -4.59 -2.81 15.49
N ASN A 160 -4.64 -1.82 16.38
CA ASN A 160 -5.43 -1.91 17.61
C ASN A 160 -6.93 -1.65 17.41
N GLY A 161 -7.30 -0.98 16.32
CA GLY A 161 -8.66 -0.67 15.92
C GLY A 161 -9.28 -1.70 14.97
N PHE A 162 -10.06 -1.19 14.01
CA PHE A 162 -10.88 -2.00 13.12
C PHE A 162 -10.08 -3.04 12.32
N TYR A 163 -8.86 -2.70 11.87
CA TYR A 163 -8.07 -3.61 11.05
C TYR A 163 -7.63 -4.87 11.82
N GLY A 164 -7.26 -4.71 13.09
CA GLY A 164 -6.95 -5.86 13.95
C GLY A 164 -8.19 -6.69 14.29
N GLU A 165 -9.37 -6.09 14.39
CA GLU A 165 -10.62 -6.84 14.57
C GLU A 165 -10.99 -7.62 13.30
N TRP A 166 -10.72 -7.05 12.11
CA TRP A 166 -10.83 -7.79 10.85
C TRP A 166 -9.90 -9.00 10.82
N ALA A 167 -8.65 -8.85 11.23
CA ALA A 167 -7.69 -9.95 11.29
C ALA A 167 -8.18 -11.06 12.22
N LYS A 168 -8.71 -10.73 13.40
CA LYS A 168 -9.31 -11.72 14.31
C LYS A 168 -10.50 -12.45 13.68
N PHE A 169 -11.38 -11.71 13.01
CA PHE A 169 -12.53 -12.29 12.34
C PHE A 169 -12.11 -13.30 11.25
N VAL A 170 -11.14 -12.92 10.42
CA VAL A 170 -10.62 -13.77 9.33
C VAL A 170 -10.01 -15.07 9.86
N VAL A 171 -9.18 -14.98 10.91
CA VAL A 171 -8.58 -16.18 11.55
C VAL A 171 -9.66 -17.11 12.10
N ARG A 172 -10.68 -16.57 12.77
CA ARG A 172 -11.80 -17.38 13.33
C ARG A 172 -12.62 -18.09 12.26
N ASN A 173 -12.83 -17.44 11.10
CA ASN A 173 -13.68 -17.98 10.03
C ASN A 173 -12.95 -18.87 9.03
N LYS A 174 -11.63 -19.03 9.14
CA LYS A 174 -10.79 -19.97 8.37
C LYS A 174 -11.00 -19.91 6.84
N VAL A 175 -11.13 -18.70 6.27
CA VAL A 175 -11.57 -18.51 4.87
C VAL A 175 -10.55 -19.05 3.85
N ASN A 176 -9.24 -18.80 4.05
CA ASN A 176 -8.16 -19.22 3.14
C ASN A 176 -6.85 -19.32 3.91
N LYS A 177 -6.05 -20.37 3.65
CA LYS A 177 -4.81 -20.64 4.39
C LYS A 177 -3.80 -19.48 4.34
N GLU A 178 -3.54 -18.90 3.18
CA GLU A 178 -2.59 -17.78 3.02
C GLU A 178 -3.09 -16.52 3.73
N ILE A 179 -4.37 -16.22 3.63
CA ILE A 179 -5.01 -15.09 4.32
C ILE A 179 -5.03 -15.30 5.84
N ILE A 180 -5.14 -16.53 6.32
CA ILE A 180 -5.03 -16.86 7.75
C ILE A 180 -3.61 -16.58 8.23
N ILE A 181 -2.58 -17.04 7.51
CA ILE A 181 -1.17 -16.76 7.84
C ILE A 181 -0.90 -15.26 7.87
N PHE A 182 -1.39 -14.55 6.86
CA PHE A 182 -1.31 -13.09 6.78
C PHE A 182 -1.98 -12.42 8.00
N SER A 183 -3.20 -12.83 8.34
CA SER A 183 -3.97 -12.26 9.44
C SER A 183 -3.33 -12.56 10.80
N ASP A 184 -2.82 -13.77 11.00
CA ASP A 184 -2.09 -14.13 12.21
C ASP A 184 -0.82 -13.30 12.35
N ALA A 185 -0.05 -13.10 11.28
CA ALA A 185 1.13 -12.23 11.31
C ALA A 185 0.77 -10.79 11.73
N ILE A 186 -0.37 -10.24 11.31
CA ILE A 186 -0.87 -8.94 11.78
C ILE A 186 -1.22 -9.00 13.28
N LEU A 187 -1.84 -10.08 13.75
CA LEU A 187 -2.17 -10.24 15.17
C LEU A 187 -0.93 -10.40 16.05
N GLN A 188 0.13 -11.05 15.56
CA GLN A 188 1.41 -11.13 16.27
C GLN A 188 2.08 -9.75 16.34
N LEU A 189 2.07 -8.95 15.25
CA LEU A 189 2.53 -7.56 15.28
C LEU A 189 1.70 -6.73 16.27
N ARG A 190 0.36 -6.92 16.30
CA ARG A 190 -0.51 -6.29 17.32
C ARG A 190 -0.06 -6.62 18.74
N LYS A 191 0.26 -7.90 19.02
CA LYS A 191 0.77 -8.33 20.33
C LYS A 191 2.07 -7.61 20.66
N PHE A 192 3.02 -7.54 19.73
CA PHE A 192 4.28 -6.82 19.92
C PHE A 192 4.05 -5.35 20.27
N LEU A 193 3.25 -4.63 19.47
CA LEU A 193 2.95 -3.22 19.69
C LEU A 193 2.21 -2.97 21.04
N ASN A 194 1.57 -3.99 21.59
CA ASN A 194 0.97 -3.98 22.93
C ASN A 194 1.89 -4.59 24.00
N GLN A 195 3.18 -4.70 23.74
CA GLN A 195 4.20 -5.24 24.67
C GLN A 195 3.85 -6.65 25.19
N LYS A 196 3.16 -7.45 24.38
CA LYS A 196 2.82 -8.83 24.69
C LYS A 196 3.77 -9.79 23.97
N LYS A 197 3.96 -10.98 24.58
CA LYS A 197 4.75 -12.04 23.94
C LYS A 197 4.16 -12.43 22.58
N ILE A 198 5.02 -12.48 21.57
CA ILE A 198 4.68 -12.92 20.22
C ILE A 198 5.11 -14.37 19.99
N GLN A 199 4.46 -15.02 19.03
CA GLN A 199 4.79 -16.33 18.53
C GLN A 199 4.89 -16.25 17.01
N ASN A 200 5.80 -17.02 16.42
CA ASN A 200 5.94 -17.07 14.98
C ASN A 200 5.88 -18.55 14.52
N ASP A 201 4.68 -19.12 14.55
CA ASP A 201 4.44 -20.51 14.15
C ASP A 201 4.65 -20.73 12.65
N TYR A 202 4.79 -19.67 11.87
CA TYR A 202 4.96 -19.68 10.43
C TYR A 202 6.36 -19.26 9.97
N GLU A 203 7.36 -19.23 10.85
CA GLU A 203 8.72 -18.74 10.55
C GLU A 203 9.32 -19.46 9.32
N GLU A 204 9.21 -20.79 9.24
CA GLU A 204 9.73 -21.56 8.11
C GLU A 204 9.09 -21.20 6.78
N LEU A 205 7.86 -20.68 6.79
CA LEU A 205 7.19 -20.22 5.57
C LEU A 205 7.76 -18.92 5.04
N ALA A 206 8.52 -18.15 5.85
CA ALA A 206 9.24 -16.96 5.37
C ALA A 206 10.23 -17.34 4.24
N TYR A 207 10.75 -18.56 4.25
CA TYR A 207 11.71 -19.06 3.25
C TYR A 207 11.02 -19.72 2.03
N SER A 208 9.68 -19.68 1.97
CA SER A 208 8.88 -20.31 0.91
C SER A 208 8.72 -19.40 -0.32
N ASN A 209 8.96 -19.95 -1.51
CA ASN A 209 8.66 -19.26 -2.77
C ASN A 209 7.17 -19.31 -3.17
N LYS A 210 6.31 -19.88 -2.32
CA LYS A 210 4.86 -20.03 -2.58
C LYS A 210 4.04 -18.88 -2.03
N LEU A 211 4.61 -18.08 -1.11
CA LEU A 211 3.93 -16.95 -0.51
C LEU A 211 4.32 -15.63 -1.20
N HIS A 212 3.45 -14.64 -1.04
CA HIS A 212 3.75 -13.28 -1.54
C HIS A 212 5.02 -12.72 -0.87
N PRO A 213 5.94 -12.05 -1.60
CA PRO A 213 7.20 -11.53 -1.06
C PRO A 213 7.06 -10.68 0.21
N ILE A 214 6.08 -9.77 0.25
CA ILE A 214 5.83 -8.93 1.43
C ILE A 214 5.38 -9.79 2.63
N LEU A 215 4.61 -10.86 2.41
CA LEU A 215 4.24 -11.77 3.50
C LEU A 215 5.45 -12.55 4.03
N CYS A 216 6.33 -13.03 3.14
CA CYS A 216 7.60 -13.64 3.55
C CYS A 216 8.44 -12.68 4.41
N SER A 217 8.55 -11.41 3.96
CA SER A 217 9.24 -10.34 4.69
C SER A 217 8.63 -10.10 6.07
N ARG A 218 7.31 -10.10 6.20
CA ARG A 218 6.59 -9.92 7.47
C ARG A 218 6.81 -11.09 8.43
N LEU A 219 6.76 -12.32 7.94
CA LEU A 219 7.03 -13.51 8.76
C LEU A 219 8.47 -13.49 9.30
N LEU A 220 9.44 -13.13 8.45
CA LEU A 220 10.83 -12.98 8.91
C LEU A 220 10.99 -11.83 9.89
N SER A 221 10.25 -10.74 9.72
CA SER A 221 10.24 -9.62 10.66
C SER A 221 9.80 -10.03 12.06
N LEU A 222 8.78 -10.90 12.15
CA LEU A 222 8.33 -11.43 13.45
C LEU A 222 9.42 -12.25 14.16
N SER A 223 10.27 -12.98 13.41
CA SER A 223 11.40 -13.71 14.01
C SER A 223 12.42 -12.75 14.63
N PHE A 224 12.76 -11.64 13.95
CA PHE A 224 13.63 -10.61 14.50
C PHE A 224 13.03 -9.90 15.72
N LEU A 225 11.71 -9.73 15.79
CA LEU A 225 11.04 -9.16 16.96
C LEU A 225 10.99 -10.13 18.14
N ASN A 226 10.85 -11.42 17.89
CA ASN A 226 10.78 -12.45 18.92
C ASN A 226 12.15 -12.75 19.53
N SER A 227 13.22 -12.62 18.76
CA SER A 227 14.59 -12.97 19.14
C SER A 227 15.57 -11.88 18.70
N PRO A 228 15.60 -10.71 19.38
CA PRO A 228 16.39 -9.56 18.94
C PRO A 228 17.92 -9.76 18.99
N GLY A 229 18.43 -10.83 19.57
CA GLY A 229 19.85 -11.22 19.60
C GLY A 229 20.24 -12.26 18.54
N GLN A 230 19.34 -12.63 17.64
CA GLN A 230 19.57 -13.65 16.64
C GLN A 230 20.71 -13.27 15.68
N LYS A 231 21.41 -14.27 15.12
CA LYS A 231 22.48 -14.10 14.11
C LYS A 231 21.93 -13.49 12.82
N THR A 232 21.78 -12.18 12.80
CA THR A 232 21.09 -11.41 11.76
C THR A 232 21.63 -11.72 10.37
N ASP A 233 22.96 -11.71 10.19
CA ASP A 233 23.58 -11.92 8.88
C ASP A 233 23.38 -13.35 8.34
N GLU A 234 23.45 -14.35 9.22
CA GLU A 234 23.17 -15.76 8.88
C GLU A 234 21.71 -15.93 8.43
N THR A 235 20.77 -15.39 9.20
CA THR A 235 19.33 -15.44 8.91
C THR A 235 19.02 -14.75 7.60
N LEU A 236 19.54 -13.55 7.36
CA LEU A 236 19.36 -12.82 6.11
C LEU A 236 20.02 -13.54 4.93
N SER A 237 21.20 -14.13 5.10
CA SER A 237 21.87 -14.92 4.07
C SER A 237 21.04 -16.15 3.67
N LYS A 238 20.52 -16.90 4.63
CA LYS A 238 19.58 -18.01 4.39
C LYS A 238 18.33 -17.51 3.64
N TYR A 239 17.76 -16.38 4.05
CA TYR A 239 16.56 -15.79 3.45
C TYR A 239 16.81 -15.39 1.99
N ILE A 240 17.89 -14.67 1.69
CA ILE A 240 18.27 -14.27 0.35
C ILE A 240 18.48 -15.51 -0.53
N LYS A 241 19.22 -16.51 -0.02
CA LYS A 241 19.50 -17.74 -0.75
C LYS A 241 18.22 -18.51 -1.11
N SER A 242 17.22 -18.52 -0.23
CA SER A 242 15.94 -19.19 -0.49
C SER A 242 15.08 -18.51 -1.56
N HIS A 243 15.23 -17.18 -1.74
CA HIS A 243 14.42 -16.40 -2.68
C HIS A 243 15.16 -15.93 -3.95
N SER A 244 16.49 -16.03 -4.00
CA SER A 244 17.29 -15.62 -5.16
C SER A 244 17.26 -16.66 -6.27
N LYS A 245 16.18 -16.73 -7.02
CA LYS A 245 16.17 -17.46 -8.29
C LYS A 245 16.92 -16.61 -9.33
N LYS A 246 17.89 -17.23 -10.06
CA LYS A 246 18.66 -16.58 -11.14
C LYS A 246 19.42 -15.29 -10.74
N LYS A 247 19.92 -15.19 -9.52
CA LYS A 247 20.71 -14.04 -9.01
C LYS A 247 19.93 -12.71 -8.92
N GLN A 248 18.60 -12.74 -8.93
CA GLN A 248 17.78 -11.55 -8.73
C GLN A 248 16.80 -11.77 -7.57
N ILE A 249 16.66 -10.77 -6.71
CA ILE A 249 15.68 -10.71 -5.64
C ILE A 249 14.92 -9.37 -5.73
N TYR A 250 13.65 -9.36 -5.40
CA TYR A 250 12.81 -8.17 -5.48
C TYR A 250 12.80 -7.40 -4.15
N VAL A 251 12.66 -6.08 -4.22
CA VAL A 251 12.61 -5.19 -3.05
C VAL A 251 11.52 -5.57 -2.05
N ASP A 252 10.42 -6.14 -2.53
CA ASP A 252 9.27 -6.57 -1.71
C ASP A 252 9.64 -7.62 -0.66
N TYR A 253 10.67 -8.43 -0.90
CA TYR A 253 11.19 -9.37 0.10
C TYR A 253 11.83 -8.70 1.32
N PHE A 254 12.11 -7.40 1.26
CA PHE A 254 12.72 -6.64 2.35
C PHE A 254 11.79 -5.56 2.94
N TYR A 255 10.63 -5.36 2.33
CA TYR A 255 9.74 -4.24 2.62
C TYR A 255 9.37 -4.15 4.11
N GLU A 256 8.91 -5.24 4.71
CA GLU A 256 8.54 -5.28 6.13
C GLU A 256 9.77 -5.27 7.05
N LEU A 257 10.91 -5.77 6.59
CA LEU A 257 12.15 -5.74 7.36
C LEU A 257 12.67 -4.31 7.54
N PHE A 258 12.50 -3.44 6.55
CA PHE A 258 12.92 -2.04 6.65
C PHE A 258 12.21 -1.32 7.80
N ILE A 259 10.89 -1.40 7.86
CA ILE A 259 10.14 -0.74 8.92
C ILE A 259 10.35 -1.42 10.29
N THR A 260 10.48 -2.74 10.29
CA THR A 260 10.78 -3.52 11.50
C THR A 260 12.11 -3.12 12.11
N ALA A 261 13.16 -2.96 11.31
CA ALA A 261 14.47 -2.52 11.79
C ALA A 261 14.37 -1.15 12.49
N ILE A 262 13.52 -0.23 11.97
CA ILE A 262 13.32 1.08 12.60
C ILE A 262 12.67 0.94 13.98
N TYR A 263 11.46 0.38 14.07
CA TYR A 263 10.75 0.40 15.35
C TYR A 263 11.33 -0.58 16.37
N SER A 264 12.06 -1.63 15.95
CA SER A 264 12.81 -2.49 16.88
C SER A 264 14.13 -1.89 17.33
N LYS A 265 14.53 -0.71 16.83
CA LYS A 265 15.83 -0.06 17.10
C LYS A 265 17.04 -0.94 16.73
N ASN A 266 16.88 -1.86 15.77
CA ASN A 266 17.90 -2.84 15.43
C ASN A 266 18.88 -2.27 14.39
N ILE A 267 19.91 -1.54 14.87
CA ILE A 267 20.93 -0.90 14.04
C ILE A 267 21.73 -1.93 13.24
N HIS A 268 21.97 -3.12 13.79
CA HIS A 268 22.67 -4.18 13.07
C HIS A 268 21.86 -4.68 11.88
N LEU A 269 20.55 -4.92 12.07
CA LEU A 269 19.65 -5.28 10.96
C LEU A 269 19.61 -4.18 9.90
N MET A 270 19.54 -2.90 10.28
CA MET A 270 19.59 -1.78 9.32
C MET A 270 20.87 -1.82 8.49
N LYS A 271 22.04 -1.99 9.14
CA LYS A 271 23.34 -2.08 8.48
C LYS A 271 23.39 -3.24 7.48
N SER A 272 22.97 -4.43 7.89
CA SER A 272 22.96 -5.61 7.05
C SER A 272 22.05 -5.45 5.84
N LEU A 273 20.84 -4.87 6.03
CA LEU A 273 19.92 -4.57 4.93
C LEU A 273 20.50 -3.54 3.95
N ILE A 274 21.19 -2.48 4.42
CA ILE A 274 21.87 -1.51 3.56
C ILE A 274 22.97 -2.21 2.73
N ASN A 275 23.77 -3.06 3.36
CA ASN A 275 24.81 -3.81 2.64
C ASN A 275 24.20 -4.71 1.55
N ILE A 276 23.12 -5.42 1.85
CA ILE A 276 22.39 -6.25 0.90
C ILE A 276 21.88 -5.42 -0.28
N MET A 277 21.24 -4.28 -0.01
CA MET A 277 20.71 -3.39 -1.05
C MET A 277 21.81 -2.81 -1.95
N ASN A 278 23.01 -2.58 -1.43
CA ASN A 278 24.15 -2.05 -2.20
C ASN A 278 24.88 -3.11 -3.02
N VAL A 279 24.94 -4.35 -2.54
CA VAL A 279 25.73 -5.44 -3.15
C VAL A 279 24.88 -6.33 -4.06
N SER A 280 23.63 -6.57 -3.68
CA SER A 280 22.73 -7.43 -4.42
C SER A 280 22.09 -6.70 -5.60
N ARG A 281 21.85 -7.43 -6.70
CA ARG A 281 21.05 -6.92 -7.82
C ARG A 281 19.58 -6.95 -7.42
N ILE A 282 19.12 -5.90 -6.73
CA ILE A 282 17.73 -5.77 -6.35
C ILE A 282 16.93 -5.27 -7.55
N SER A 283 15.95 -6.06 -7.97
CA SER A 283 15.02 -5.69 -9.04
C SER A 283 13.87 -4.86 -8.53
N THR A 284 13.52 -3.81 -9.28
CA THR A 284 12.35 -2.97 -9.00
C THR A 284 11.51 -2.82 -10.25
N PHE A 285 10.25 -3.26 -10.20
CA PHE A 285 9.25 -2.93 -11.19
C PHE A 285 8.70 -1.51 -10.96
N THR A 286 7.88 -1.01 -11.87
CA THR A 286 7.38 0.38 -11.81
C THR A 286 6.75 0.73 -10.46
N TYR A 287 5.87 -0.12 -9.93
CA TYR A 287 5.23 0.09 -8.62
C TYR A 287 6.18 -0.12 -7.44
N GLN A 288 7.21 -0.95 -7.59
CA GLN A 288 8.17 -1.24 -6.52
C GLN A 288 9.17 -0.10 -6.29
N LYS A 289 9.28 0.85 -7.24
CA LYS A 289 10.05 2.09 -7.01
C LYS A 289 9.51 2.86 -5.82
N ASP A 290 8.21 2.86 -5.63
CA ASP A 290 7.57 3.48 -4.46
C ASP A 290 7.89 2.73 -3.17
N HIS A 291 8.05 1.41 -3.21
CA HIS A 291 8.46 0.60 -2.06
C HIS A 291 9.88 0.92 -1.56
N LEU A 292 10.76 1.47 -2.40
CA LEU A 292 12.07 1.98 -1.98
C LEU A 292 11.95 3.14 -0.96
N ASN A 293 10.81 3.82 -0.85
CA ASN A 293 10.62 4.84 0.16
C ASN A 293 10.79 4.28 1.59
N MET A 294 10.37 3.03 1.83
CA MET A 294 10.57 2.38 3.13
C MET A 294 12.06 2.11 3.40
N TYR A 295 12.82 1.71 2.38
CA TYR A 295 14.28 1.59 2.47
C TYR A 295 14.94 2.94 2.76
N TYR A 296 14.56 4.00 2.04
CA TYR A 296 15.11 5.34 2.27
C TYR A 296 14.80 5.84 3.67
N PHE A 297 13.60 5.55 4.16
CA PHE A 297 13.20 5.87 5.52
C PHE A 297 14.08 5.16 6.56
N MET A 298 14.33 3.87 6.39
CA MET A 298 15.24 3.11 7.25
C MET A 298 16.68 3.68 7.21
N CYS A 299 17.17 4.06 6.02
CA CYS A 299 18.48 4.67 5.88
C CYS A 299 18.63 5.97 6.70
N LEU A 300 17.57 6.79 6.80
CA LEU A 300 17.60 7.98 7.65
C LEU A 300 17.94 7.63 9.11
N PHE A 301 17.31 6.61 9.67
CA PHE A 301 17.53 6.18 11.05
C PHE A 301 18.92 5.56 11.25
N TYR A 302 19.36 4.73 10.30
CA TYR A 302 20.72 4.18 10.36
C TYR A 302 21.78 5.26 10.35
N TYR A 303 21.73 6.17 9.34
CA TYR A 303 22.73 7.22 9.21
C TYR A 303 22.64 8.27 10.33
N GLN A 304 21.48 8.45 10.94
CA GLN A 304 21.34 9.23 12.16
C GLN A 304 22.08 8.58 13.33
N SER A 305 21.95 7.26 13.52
CA SER A 305 22.60 6.53 14.60
C SER A 305 24.14 6.61 14.54
N ILE A 306 24.71 6.64 13.33
CA ILE A 306 26.16 6.81 13.09
C ILE A 306 26.57 8.26 12.80
N LYS A 307 25.65 9.23 12.96
CA LYS A 307 25.88 10.69 12.81
C LYS A 307 26.40 11.12 11.43
N ASN A 308 26.08 10.39 10.37
CA ASN A 308 26.49 10.72 9.00
C ASN A 308 25.52 11.73 8.34
N LYS A 309 25.84 13.02 8.47
CA LYS A 309 25.01 14.13 7.98
C LYS A 309 24.87 14.16 6.44
N VAL A 310 25.87 13.68 5.71
CA VAL A 310 25.88 13.69 4.24
C VAL A 310 24.82 12.72 3.71
N GLU A 311 24.84 11.49 4.20
CA GLU A 311 23.87 10.47 3.80
C GLU A 311 22.44 10.83 4.29
N ILE A 312 22.28 11.42 5.48
CA ILE A 312 20.97 11.91 5.93
C ILE A 312 20.38 12.91 4.93
N LYS A 313 21.16 13.92 4.48
CA LYS A 313 20.70 14.91 3.48
C LYS A 313 20.33 14.26 2.15
N LYS A 314 21.09 13.25 1.72
CA LYS A 314 20.81 12.48 0.50
C LYS A 314 19.46 11.77 0.58
N TYR A 315 19.22 10.99 1.62
CA TYR A 315 17.98 10.21 1.76
C TYR A 315 16.75 11.09 2.04
N LEU A 316 16.89 12.23 2.72
CA LEU A 316 15.81 13.23 2.84
C LEU A 316 15.34 13.79 1.48
N LYS A 317 16.22 13.84 0.47
CA LYS A 317 15.87 14.27 -0.89
C LYS A 317 15.22 13.16 -1.71
N LEU A 318 15.54 11.90 -1.42
CA LEU A 318 15.05 10.73 -2.16
C LEU A 318 13.66 10.28 -1.69
N ILE A 319 13.34 10.50 -0.43
CA ILE A 319 12.11 10.00 0.16
C ILE A 319 10.88 10.79 -0.32
N ASN A 320 9.88 10.09 -0.81
CA ASN A 320 8.56 10.65 -1.10
C ASN A 320 7.61 10.41 0.07
N ILE A 321 7.41 11.43 0.90
CA ILE A 321 6.54 11.35 2.09
C ILE A 321 5.08 11.04 1.71
N ASN A 322 4.62 11.47 0.53
CA ASN A 322 3.25 11.23 0.08
C ASN A 322 2.96 9.73 -0.12
N PHE A 323 3.97 8.90 -0.35
CA PHE A 323 3.81 7.45 -0.43
C PHE A 323 3.18 6.87 0.85
N PHE A 324 3.47 7.42 2.02
CA PHE A 324 3.00 6.91 3.31
C PHE A 324 1.59 7.38 3.70
N LYS A 325 0.96 8.28 2.92
CA LYS A 325 -0.36 8.87 3.27
C LYS A 325 -1.53 7.90 3.28
N SER A 326 -1.39 6.71 2.70
CA SER A 326 -2.49 5.73 2.66
C SER A 326 -2.61 4.94 3.97
N CYS A 327 -1.83 3.90 4.12
CA CYS A 327 -1.95 2.94 5.21
C CYS A 327 -0.99 3.16 6.39
N TYR A 328 0.03 4.00 6.19
CA TYR A 328 1.07 4.21 7.19
C TYR A 328 1.04 5.58 7.85
N GLU A 329 0.18 6.51 7.44
CA GLU A 329 0.29 7.95 7.70
C GLU A 329 0.66 8.29 9.15
N ASP A 330 -0.17 7.94 10.12
CA ASP A 330 0.10 8.28 11.53
C ASP A 330 1.29 7.48 12.09
N PHE A 331 1.44 6.22 11.68
CA PHE A 331 2.51 5.36 12.13
C PHE A 331 3.90 5.88 11.68
N ILE A 332 4.02 6.26 10.40
CA ILE A 332 5.26 6.83 9.87
C ILE A 332 5.49 8.24 10.41
N ASN A 333 4.44 9.06 10.55
CA ASN A 333 4.56 10.39 11.12
C ASN A 333 5.09 10.33 12.56
N LEU A 334 4.63 9.38 13.37
CA LEU A 334 5.18 9.16 14.71
C LEU A 334 6.69 8.88 14.66
N LEU A 335 7.12 7.97 13.79
CA LEU A 335 8.55 7.66 13.64
C LEU A 335 9.33 8.86 13.07
N PHE A 336 8.77 9.67 12.18
CA PHE A 336 9.39 10.92 11.74
C PHE A 336 9.57 11.91 12.91
N GLN A 337 8.65 11.98 13.89
CA GLN A 337 8.85 12.83 15.06
C GLN A 337 10.04 12.32 15.89
N VAL A 338 10.24 11.00 15.99
CA VAL A 338 11.45 10.42 16.63
C VAL A 338 12.71 10.88 15.90
N PHE A 339 12.74 10.76 14.58
CA PHE A 339 13.87 11.21 13.76
C PHE A 339 14.17 12.70 13.99
N TRP A 340 13.15 13.57 13.84
CA TRP A 340 13.34 15.01 14.00
C TRP A 340 13.65 15.44 15.42
N TYR A 341 13.11 14.80 16.45
CA TYR A 341 13.44 15.03 17.84
C TYR A 341 14.95 14.91 18.08
N HIS A 342 15.57 13.86 17.53
CA HIS A 342 17.00 13.63 17.67
C HIS A 342 17.88 14.46 16.73
N GLN A 343 17.31 15.06 15.67
CA GLN A 343 18.00 16.03 14.79
C GLN A 343 17.93 17.47 15.33
N ALA A 344 16.96 17.78 16.15
CA ALA A 344 16.72 19.14 16.67
C ALA A 344 17.90 19.63 17.51
N LYS A 345 18.38 20.86 17.21
CA LYS A 345 19.54 21.48 17.88
C LYS A 345 19.15 22.30 19.11
N ASN A 346 17.95 22.89 19.11
CA ASN A 346 17.49 23.73 20.20
C ASN A 346 16.35 23.09 20.98
N LYS A 347 16.16 23.51 22.23
CA LYS A 347 15.19 22.96 23.17
C LYS A 347 13.74 23.14 22.66
N THR A 348 13.41 24.29 22.08
CA THR A 348 12.05 24.61 21.63
C THR A 348 11.62 23.68 20.50
N THR A 349 12.48 23.51 19.48
CA THR A 349 12.18 22.59 18.35
C THR A 349 12.09 21.14 18.83
N LYS A 350 12.95 20.75 19.77
CA LYS A 350 12.94 19.41 20.37
C LYS A 350 11.63 19.15 21.10
N GLU A 351 11.17 20.10 21.90
CA GLU A 351 9.90 19.99 22.61
C GLU A 351 8.69 19.97 21.66
N SER A 352 8.73 20.75 20.58
CA SER A 352 7.69 20.69 19.54
C SER A 352 7.55 19.28 18.92
N HIS A 353 8.69 18.63 18.62
CA HIS A 353 8.64 17.24 18.09
C HIS A 353 8.19 16.23 19.14
N ARG A 354 8.59 16.42 20.41
CA ARG A 354 8.13 15.60 21.51
C ARG A 354 6.60 15.67 21.68
N ASN A 355 6.03 16.86 21.67
CA ASN A 355 4.58 17.04 21.84
C ASN A 355 3.81 16.40 20.68
N LYS A 356 4.25 16.57 19.44
CA LYS A 356 3.66 15.91 18.26
C LYS A 356 3.79 14.38 18.34
N TYR A 357 4.91 13.88 18.85
CA TYR A 357 5.09 12.45 19.05
C TYR A 357 4.07 11.91 20.06
N LEU A 358 3.91 12.56 21.20
CA LEU A 358 2.97 12.13 22.25
C LEU A 358 1.52 12.15 21.76
N GLU A 359 1.11 13.18 20.99
CA GLU A 359 -0.20 13.25 20.35
C GLU A 359 -0.44 12.06 19.40
N LEU A 360 0.55 11.73 18.56
CA LEU A 360 0.45 10.60 17.64
C LEU A 360 0.48 9.25 18.37
N ALA A 361 1.27 9.12 19.44
CA ALA A 361 1.34 7.91 20.26
C ALA A 361 0.00 7.63 20.94
N GLU A 362 -0.65 8.66 21.48
CA GLU A 362 -2.00 8.57 22.05
C GLU A 362 -3.02 8.17 20.99
N LYS A 363 -3.00 8.82 19.82
CA LYS A 363 -3.90 8.51 18.69
C LYS A 363 -3.76 7.06 18.21
N LEU A 364 -2.53 6.56 18.07
CA LEU A 364 -2.24 5.19 17.63
C LEU A 364 -2.59 4.15 18.69
N ASN A 365 -2.54 4.53 19.96
CA ASN A 365 -2.83 3.67 21.10
C ASN A 365 -2.01 2.36 21.07
N TYR A 366 -0.69 2.50 20.84
CA TYR A 366 0.28 1.39 20.96
C TYR A 366 1.18 1.61 22.16
N PRO A 367 1.02 0.85 23.25
CA PRO A 367 1.87 0.96 24.45
C PRO A 367 3.38 0.85 24.17
N TYR A 368 3.77 0.24 23.06
CA TYR A 368 5.17 0.15 22.64
C TYR A 368 5.80 1.51 22.34
N PHE A 369 5.02 2.48 21.85
CA PHE A 369 5.47 3.84 21.54
C PHE A 369 5.24 4.79 22.71
N ASP A 370 5.77 4.46 23.87
CA ASP A 370 5.79 5.33 25.04
C ASP A 370 6.83 6.46 24.91
N GLU A 371 6.88 7.37 25.86
CA GLU A 371 7.86 8.45 25.87
C GLU A 371 9.30 7.94 25.97
N LYS A 372 9.52 6.82 26.64
CA LYS A 372 10.83 6.18 26.76
C LYS A 372 11.34 5.72 25.40
N PHE A 373 10.45 5.23 24.53
CA PHE A 373 10.80 4.91 23.13
C PHE A 373 11.40 6.11 22.41
N LEU A 374 10.79 7.30 22.53
CA LEU A 374 11.30 8.54 21.92
C LEU A 374 12.66 8.93 22.51
N LEU A 375 12.76 9.01 23.84
CA LEU A 375 13.94 9.53 24.52
C LEU A 375 15.19 8.65 24.33
N GLU A 376 15.00 7.34 24.33
CA GLU A 376 16.07 6.35 24.29
C GLU A 376 16.37 5.81 22.87
N TYR A 377 15.74 6.34 21.83
CA TYR A 377 15.87 5.78 20.48
C TYR A 377 17.33 5.73 19.99
N ILE A 378 18.12 6.76 20.25
CA ILE A 378 19.54 6.88 19.84
C ILE A 378 20.50 6.64 21.00
N SER A 379 20.00 6.53 22.23
CA SER A 379 20.87 6.23 23.38
C SER A 379 21.42 4.80 23.24
N THR A 380 22.49 4.67 22.48
CA THR A 380 23.33 3.48 22.52
C THR A 380 23.81 3.29 23.94
N LYS A 381 23.25 2.30 24.66
CA LYS A 381 24.02 1.74 25.78
C LYS A 381 25.36 1.31 25.16
N LYS A 382 26.43 2.00 25.59
CA LYS A 382 27.81 1.57 25.36
C LYS A 382 27.99 0.17 25.89
#